data_e799e0f6e358f7e5344fa2093961a895
#
_entry.id   e799e0f6e358f7e5344fa2093961a895
#
_cell.length_a   1.000
_cell.length_b   1.000
_cell.length_c   1.000
_cell.angle_alpha   90.00
_cell.angle_beta   90.00
_cell.angle_gamma   90.00
#
_symmetry.space_group_name_H-M   'P 1'
#
loop_
_entity.id
_entity.type
_entity.pdbx_description
1 polymer ?
#
loop_
_entity_poly.entity_id
_entity_poly.type
_entity_poly.pdbx_seq_one_letter_code
_entity_poly.pdbx_strand_id
1 'polypeptide(L)'
;MLADIDSACTAAGVWPHALFAGHAHNYQRYTRTVNSMQIPFLVAGCGGHSPLSAMRGTYRTPYKIDDTLTLESYDDTDYGYLRVVVNAKTMTIEFHPESDGGATKTPNDTVTIQLQTRALS
;
A
#
# COMPACT_ATOMS: atom_id res chain seq x y z
N MET A 1 8.26 -14.84 1.59
CA MET A 1 7.56 -14.00 0.58
C MET A 1 8.38 -12.79 0.15
N LEU A 2 8.79 -11.85 1.03
CA LEU A 2 9.62 -10.70 0.60
C LEU A 2 10.94 -11.15 -0.03
N ALA A 3 11.60 -12.15 0.53
CA ALA A 3 12.84 -12.70 -0.01
C ALA A 3 12.67 -13.28 -1.42
N ASP A 4 11.53 -13.90 -1.71
CA ASP A 4 11.25 -14.45 -3.05
C ASP A 4 11.01 -13.34 -4.06
N ILE A 5 10.31 -12.27 -3.66
CA ILE A 5 10.11 -11.07 -4.49
C ILE A 5 11.46 -10.43 -4.79
N ASP A 6 12.30 -10.27 -3.79
CA ASP A 6 13.63 -9.67 -3.95
C ASP A 6 14.50 -10.49 -4.89
N SER A 7 14.51 -11.81 -4.74
CA SER A 7 15.25 -12.72 -5.60
C SER A 7 14.77 -12.61 -7.04
N ALA A 8 13.47 -12.59 -7.28
CA ALA A 8 12.88 -12.47 -8.61
C ALA A 8 13.21 -11.12 -9.25
N CYS A 9 13.04 -10.03 -8.52
CA CYS A 9 13.35 -8.67 -9.00
C CYS A 9 14.84 -8.49 -9.30
N THR A 10 15.70 -9.03 -8.44
CA THR A 10 17.15 -8.98 -8.63
C THR A 10 17.55 -9.77 -9.87
N ALA A 11 17.02 -10.98 -10.05
CA ALA A 11 17.31 -11.82 -11.21
C ALA A 11 16.80 -11.18 -12.52
N ALA A 12 15.64 -10.52 -12.48
CA ALA A 12 15.05 -9.85 -13.64
C ALA A 12 15.71 -8.49 -13.93
N GLY A 13 16.39 -7.89 -12.97
CA GLY A 13 16.91 -6.52 -13.08
C GLY A 13 15.83 -5.45 -13.11
N VAL A 14 14.61 -5.78 -12.65
CA VAL A 14 13.42 -4.90 -12.68
C VAL A 14 12.72 -4.92 -11.33
N TRP A 15 12.35 -3.74 -10.85
CA TRP A 15 11.57 -3.56 -9.63
C TRP A 15 10.23 -2.90 -9.93
N PRO A 16 9.12 -3.36 -9.33
CA PRO A 16 7.80 -2.77 -9.54
C PRO A 16 7.74 -1.34 -9.00
N HIS A 17 6.82 -0.52 -9.48
CA HIS A 17 6.52 0.80 -8.92
C HIS A 17 5.63 0.71 -7.69
N ALA A 18 4.80 -0.31 -7.62
CA ALA A 18 3.97 -0.65 -6.46
C ALA A 18 3.74 -2.15 -6.43
N LEU A 19 3.44 -2.70 -5.26
CA LEU A 19 3.03 -4.09 -5.09
C LEU A 19 1.67 -4.14 -4.40
N PHE A 20 0.75 -4.90 -4.99
CA PHE A 20 -0.60 -5.11 -4.43
C PHE A 20 -0.77 -6.55 -3.99
N ALA A 21 -1.34 -6.75 -2.82
CA ALA A 21 -1.66 -8.05 -2.26
C ALA A 21 -3.04 -8.04 -1.59
N GLY A 22 -3.61 -9.21 -1.42
CA GLY A 22 -4.81 -9.45 -0.64
C GLY A 22 -4.52 -10.33 0.57
N HIS A 23 -5.41 -11.29 0.87
CA HIS A 23 -5.35 -12.33 1.89
C HIS A 23 -5.64 -11.83 3.32
N ALA A 24 -4.94 -10.84 3.84
CA ALA A 24 -5.37 -10.20 5.08
C ALA A 24 -6.58 -9.31 4.79
N HIS A 25 -7.70 -9.56 5.50
CA HIS A 25 -8.97 -8.88 5.26
C HIS A 25 -9.01 -7.51 5.92
N ASN A 26 -8.07 -6.65 5.55
CA ASN A 26 -7.95 -5.26 5.99
C ASN A 26 -7.17 -4.46 4.93
N TYR A 27 -6.99 -3.18 5.18
CA TYR A 27 -6.11 -2.32 4.40
C TYR A 27 -4.79 -2.09 5.16
N GLN A 28 -3.67 -2.17 4.45
CA GLN A 28 -2.35 -1.81 4.96
C GLN A 28 -1.51 -1.20 3.85
N ARG A 29 -0.78 -0.13 4.14
CA ARG A 29 0.22 0.42 3.22
C ARG A 29 1.56 0.54 3.91
N TYR A 30 2.55 -0.03 3.27
CA TYR A 30 3.95 0.04 3.67
C TYR A 30 4.75 0.79 2.63
N THR A 31 5.79 1.49 3.05
CA THR A 31 6.89 1.94 2.18
C THR A 31 8.06 1.01 2.37
N ARG A 32 8.53 0.42 1.28
CA ARG A 32 9.76 -0.35 1.27
C ARG A 32 10.83 0.39 0.48
N THR A 33 12.03 0.52 1.06
CA THR A 33 13.18 1.13 0.41
C THR A 33 14.14 0.04 -0.05
N VAL A 34 14.41 -0.01 -1.36
CA VAL A 34 15.33 -0.96 -1.99
C VAL A 34 16.18 -0.19 -3.00
N ASN A 35 17.51 -0.25 -2.87
CA ASN A 35 18.42 0.43 -3.79
C ASN A 35 18.06 1.90 -4.05
N SER A 36 17.75 2.64 -3.01
CA SER A 36 17.28 4.04 -3.04
C SER A 36 15.90 4.26 -3.72
N MET A 37 15.22 3.20 -4.15
CA MET A 37 13.85 3.27 -4.64
C MET A 37 12.87 3.11 -3.47
N GLN A 38 11.82 3.92 -3.46
CA GLN A 38 10.70 3.75 -2.55
C GLN A 38 9.56 3.04 -3.28
N ILE A 39 9.12 1.91 -2.73
CA ILE A 39 8.09 1.07 -3.34
C ILE A 39 6.95 0.94 -2.32
N PRO A 40 5.73 1.43 -2.61
CA PRO A 40 4.59 1.17 -1.76
C PRO A 40 4.15 -0.30 -1.93
N PHE A 41 4.02 -0.98 -0.80
CA PHE A 41 3.44 -2.31 -0.69
C PHE A 41 2.08 -2.17 -0.03
N LEU A 42 1.03 -2.58 -0.73
CA LEU A 42 -0.34 -2.43 -0.27
C LEU A 42 -1.02 -3.79 -0.12
N VAL A 43 -1.66 -3.98 1.03
CA VAL A 43 -2.62 -5.05 1.25
C VAL A 43 -4.02 -4.45 1.17
N ALA A 44 -4.88 -4.98 0.32
CA ALA A 44 -6.24 -4.53 0.12
C ALA A 44 -7.20 -5.72 0.07
N GLY A 45 -7.27 -6.44 1.18
CA GLY A 45 -8.15 -7.60 1.35
C GLY A 45 -9.54 -7.27 1.92
N CYS A 46 -9.85 -5.98 2.10
CA CYS A 46 -11.08 -5.49 2.71
C CYS A 46 -12.23 -5.25 1.72
N GLY A 47 -12.23 -5.91 0.56
CA GLY A 47 -13.22 -5.67 -0.51
C GLY A 47 -14.58 -6.36 -0.32
N GLY A 48 -14.87 -6.91 0.85
CA GLY A 48 -16.21 -7.47 1.12
C GLY A 48 -16.25 -8.80 1.85
N HIS A 49 -15.13 -9.49 2.07
CA HIS A 49 -15.12 -10.70 2.89
C HIS A 49 -15.33 -10.38 4.37
N SER A 50 -16.28 -11.05 4.99
CA SER A 50 -16.61 -10.87 6.41
C SER A 50 -16.12 -12.07 7.24
N PRO A 51 -15.57 -11.85 8.47
CA PRO A 51 -15.29 -10.55 9.07
C PRO A 51 -14.00 -9.91 8.56
N LEU A 52 -13.82 -8.61 8.82
CA LEU A 52 -12.53 -7.96 8.69
C LEU A 52 -11.53 -8.54 9.70
N SER A 53 -10.26 -8.52 9.35
CA SER A 53 -9.18 -9.01 10.20
C SER A 53 -8.51 -7.83 10.92
N ALA A 54 -8.59 -7.83 12.24
CA ALA A 54 -7.87 -6.85 13.04
C ALA A 54 -6.35 -7.00 12.87
N MET A 55 -5.64 -5.89 12.94
CA MET A 55 -4.18 -5.90 13.05
C MET A 55 -3.76 -6.59 14.35
N ARG A 56 -2.61 -7.25 14.36
CA ARG A 56 -2.10 -7.96 15.54
C ARG A 56 -1.72 -7.04 16.71
N GLY A 57 -1.76 -5.74 16.50
CA GLY A 57 -1.48 -4.73 17.51
C GLY A 57 -2.04 -3.39 17.08
N THR A 58 -2.01 -2.42 18.00
CA THR A 58 -2.34 -1.03 17.69
C THR A 58 -1.06 -0.28 17.37
N TYR A 59 -0.99 0.28 16.17
CA TYR A 59 0.19 0.98 15.69
C TYR A 59 -0.10 2.47 15.56
N ARG A 60 0.81 3.29 16.04
CA ARG A 60 0.85 4.71 15.72
C ARG A 60 1.64 4.88 14.43
N THR A 61 0.95 5.15 13.36
CA THR A 61 1.57 5.31 12.04
C THR A 61 2.07 6.76 11.81
N PRO A 62 3.16 6.94 11.06
CA PRO A 62 3.99 5.89 10.46
C PRO A 62 4.78 5.09 11.53
N TYR A 63 4.85 3.77 11.37
CA TYR A 63 5.53 2.87 12.28
C TYR A 63 6.70 2.16 11.57
N LYS A 64 7.92 2.45 11.99
CA LYS A 64 9.13 1.85 11.43
C LYS A 64 9.27 0.41 11.93
N ILE A 65 9.22 -0.55 11.00
CA ILE A 65 9.41 -1.98 11.29
C ILE A 65 10.89 -2.31 11.31
N ASP A 66 11.63 -1.85 10.30
CA ASP A 66 13.09 -1.94 10.20
C ASP A 66 13.63 -0.79 9.32
N ASP A 67 14.91 -0.81 8.99
CA ASP A 67 15.53 0.27 8.20
C ASP A 67 15.03 0.36 6.75
N THR A 68 14.34 -0.66 6.26
CA THR A 68 13.85 -0.74 4.88
C THR A 68 12.33 -0.75 4.77
N LEU A 69 11.61 -0.92 5.88
CA LEU A 69 10.16 -1.14 5.86
C LEU A 69 9.46 -0.31 6.93
N THR A 70 8.52 0.51 6.50
CA THR A 70 7.68 1.34 7.38
C THR A 70 6.20 1.06 7.07
N LEU A 71 5.41 0.80 8.10
CA LEU A 71 3.94 0.80 8.01
C LEU A 71 3.48 2.25 8.05
N GLU A 72 2.93 2.73 6.93
CA GLU A 72 2.53 4.13 6.75
C GLU A 72 1.09 4.39 7.16
N SER A 73 0.21 3.44 6.87
CA SER A 73 -1.23 3.53 7.13
C SER A 73 -1.85 2.15 7.21
N TYR A 74 -2.93 2.02 7.96
CA TYR A 74 -3.79 0.83 7.93
C TYR A 74 -5.22 1.18 8.32
N ASP A 75 -6.16 0.35 7.86
CA ASP A 75 -7.55 0.37 8.26
C ASP A 75 -8.03 -1.08 8.40
N ASP A 76 -8.40 -1.47 9.60
CA ASP A 76 -8.90 -2.80 9.93
C ASP A 76 -10.36 -2.78 10.42
N THR A 77 -11.02 -1.65 10.23
CA THR A 77 -12.41 -1.40 10.66
C THR A 77 -13.39 -1.18 9.51
N ASP A 78 -12.89 -0.73 8.35
CA ASP A 78 -13.72 -0.43 7.19
C ASP A 78 -13.48 -1.38 6.03
N TYR A 79 -14.56 -1.74 5.34
CA TYR A 79 -14.48 -2.23 3.96
C TYR A 79 -14.10 -1.08 3.04
N GLY A 80 -13.48 -1.40 1.91
CA GLY A 80 -13.07 -0.35 1.00
C GLY A 80 -12.44 -0.89 -0.28
N TYR A 81 -11.94 0.03 -1.09
CA TYR A 81 -11.32 -0.27 -2.37
C TYR A 81 -10.14 0.66 -2.66
N LEU A 82 -9.29 0.24 -3.57
CA LEU A 82 -8.22 1.08 -4.10
C LEU A 82 -8.68 1.74 -5.41
N ARG A 83 -8.40 3.03 -5.53
CA ARG A 83 -8.44 3.76 -6.79
C ARG A 83 -7.02 4.06 -7.23
N VAL A 84 -6.65 3.63 -8.43
CA VAL A 84 -5.32 3.86 -8.99
C VAL A 84 -5.44 4.72 -10.23
N VAL A 85 -4.75 5.86 -10.24
CA VAL A 85 -4.69 6.77 -11.38
C VAL A 85 -3.26 6.87 -11.86
N VAL A 86 -3.04 6.55 -13.12
CA VAL A 86 -1.70 6.52 -13.74
C VAL A 86 -1.68 7.46 -14.94
N ASN A 87 -0.64 8.27 -15.02
CA ASN A 87 -0.30 9.04 -16.20
C ASN A 87 1.19 8.83 -16.55
N ALA A 88 1.71 9.57 -17.52
CA ALA A 88 3.10 9.41 -17.96
C ALA A 88 4.16 9.74 -16.89
N LYS A 89 3.79 10.43 -15.82
CA LYS A 89 4.74 10.91 -14.79
C LYS A 89 4.51 10.31 -13.41
N THR A 90 3.24 10.04 -13.07
CA THR A 90 2.83 9.66 -11.72
C THR A 90 1.87 8.49 -11.72
N MET A 91 1.93 7.71 -10.63
CA MET A 91 0.89 6.79 -10.20
C MET A 91 0.39 7.23 -8.84
N THR A 92 -0.90 7.54 -8.71
CA THR A 92 -1.55 7.87 -7.44
C THR A 92 -2.46 6.72 -7.03
N ILE A 93 -2.29 6.26 -5.81
CA ILE A 93 -3.06 5.17 -5.21
C ILE A 93 -3.81 5.73 -4.01
N GLU A 94 -5.12 5.58 -4.01
CA GLU A 94 -6.02 6.05 -2.96
C GLU A 94 -6.77 4.87 -2.36
N PHE A 95 -6.85 4.82 -1.03
CA PHE A 95 -7.76 3.93 -0.32
C PHE A 95 -9.05 4.68 0.02
N HIS A 96 -10.17 4.16 -0.45
CA HIS A 96 -11.51 4.70 -0.18
C HIS A 96 -12.28 3.74 0.71
N PRO A 97 -12.53 4.11 1.98
CA PRO A 97 -13.36 3.30 2.88
C PRO A 97 -14.83 3.42 2.52
N GLU A 98 -15.61 2.40 2.82
CA GLU A 98 -17.06 2.42 2.65
C GLU A 98 -17.72 3.53 3.49
N SER A 99 -17.21 3.76 4.68
CA SER A 99 -17.73 4.75 5.64
C SER A 99 -17.58 6.22 5.20
N ASP A 100 -16.91 6.50 4.06
CA ASP A 100 -16.81 7.85 3.51
C ASP A 100 -18.16 8.45 3.06
N GLY A 101 -19.24 7.66 3.17
CA GLY A 101 -20.60 8.06 2.81
C GLY A 101 -20.85 8.16 1.32
N GLY A 102 -19.89 7.88 0.50
CA GLY A 102 -20.01 7.73 -0.94
C GLY A 102 -20.24 9.02 -1.74
N ALA A 103 -20.60 10.11 -1.11
CA ALA A 103 -20.98 11.35 -1.81
C ALA A 103 -19.77 12.17 -2.27
N THR A 104 -18.72 12.25 -1.44
CA THR A 104 -17.52 13.06 -1.71
C THR A 104 -16.34 12.24 -2.19
N LYS A 105 -16.35 10.93 -1.96
CA LYS A 105 -15.25 10.02 -2.33
C LYS A 105 -13.89 10.47 -1.81
N THR A 106 -13.86 10.88 -0.54
CA THR A 106 -12.61 11.28 0.11
C THR A 106 -11.80 10.05 0.49
N PRO A 107 -10.55 9.92 0.03
CA PRO A 107 -9.71 8.82 0.44
C PRO A 107 -9.23 8.98 1.89
N ASN A 108 -9.11 7.85 2.62
CA ASN A 108 -8.47 7.83 3.95
C ASN A 108 -6.95 7.86 3.88
N ASP A 109 -6.42 7.36 2.79
CA ASP A 109 -4.99 7.27 2.57
C ASP A 109 -4.68 7.46 1.09
N THR A 110 -3.58 8.16 0.80
CA THR A 110 -3.13 8.45 -0.56
C THR A 110 -1.62 8.39 -0.62
N VAL A 111 -1.10 7.78 -1.67
CA VAL A 111 0.32 7.82 -2.01
C VAL A 111 0.49 8.10 -3.49
N THR A 112 1.41 8.98 -3.83
CA THR A 112 1.79 9.26 -5.23
C THR A 112 3.23 8.86 -5.48
N ILE A 113 3.45 8.08 -6.51
CA ILE A 113 4.76 7.61 -6.96
C ILE A 113 5.17 8.44 -8.17
N GLN A 114 6.35 9.07 -8.09
CA GLN A 114 6.99 9.67 -9.26
C GLN A 114 7.63 8.54 -10.07
N LEU A 115 7.09 8.25 -11.26
CA LEU A 115 7.47 7.04 -12.00
C LEU A 115 8.94 7.02 -12.44
N GLN A 116 9.50 8.19 -12.71
CA GLN A 116 10.89 8.29 -13.14
C GLN A 116 11.89 8.24 -11.98
N THR A 117 11.64 8.98 -10.91
CA THR A 117 12.56 9.10 -9.78
C THR A 117 12.32 8.05 -8.71
N ARG A 118 11.18 7.39 -8.70
CA ARG A 118 10.73 6.41 -7.69
C ARG A 118 10.55 7.04 -6.31
N ALA A 119 10.43 8.35 -6.22
CA ALA A 119 10.10 9.05 -4.98
C ALA A 119 8.59 9.00 -4.68
N LEU A 120 8.25 8.95 -3.39
CA LEU A 120 6.86 8.99 -2.91
C LEU A 120 6.51 10.36 -2.35
N SER A 121 5.24 10.68 -2.44
CA SER A 121 4.61 11.80 -1.78
C SER A 121 3.15 11.50 -1.38
#